data_63ece15803ab999a317c00504c29dffa
#
_entry.id   63ece15803ab999a317c00504c29dffa
#
_cell.length_a   1.000
_cell.length_b   1.000
_cell.length_c   1.000
_cell.angle_alpha   90.00
_cell.angle_beta   90.00
_cell.angle_gamma   90.00
#
_symmetry.space_group_name_H-M   'P 1'
#
loop_
_entity.id
_entity.type
_entity.pdbx_description
1 polymer ?
#
loop_
_entity_poly.entity_id
_entity_poly.type
_entity_poly.pdbx_seq_one_letter_code
_entity_poly.pdbx_strand_id
1 'polypeptide(L)'
;MKTTTVTTPNQLEIRVERIFDAPRTHVFSVLTDPALIPEWWGDGTVVEEMDVRPGGSYRFQTAFGVVEGEFREVDPPERLVQTFQNHLQTLEFEDLGEQTKLTQTMRFETTEQRDTTMQYGVEEGAKSGFARVDALLQKIAA
;
A
#
# COMPACT_ATOMS: atom_id res chain seq x y z
N MET A 1 12.96 -16.67 1.27
CA MET A 1 11.71 -16.45 0.50
C MET A 1 10.91 -15.33 1.12
N LYS A 2 10.46 -14.40 0.31
CA LYS A 2 9.69 -13.27 0.80
C LYS A 2 8.22 -13.61 0.86
N THR A 3 7.62 -13.33 1.99
CA THR A 3 6.23 -13.68 2.25
C THR A 3 5.47 -12.44 2.69
N THR A 4 4.29 -12.25 2.13
CA THR A 4 3.34 -11.26 2.61
C THR A 4 2.49 -11.92 3.70
N THR A 5 2.48 -11.33 4.88
CA THR A 5 1.69 -11.82 6.00
C THR A 5 0.51 -10.89 6.25
N VAL A 6 -0.68 -11.45 6.34
CA VAL A 6 -1.90 -10.68 6.61
C VAL A 6 -2.52 -11.19 7.90
N THR A 7 -2.72 -10.28 8.86
CA THR A 7 -3.28 -10.60 10.17
C THR A 7 -4.38 -9.62 10.56
N THR A 8 -5.18 -10.02 11.55
CA THR A 8 -6.21 -9.16 12.15
C THR A 8 -5.85 -8.97 13.61
N PRO A 9 -4.98 -7.98 13.94
CA PRO A 9 -4.42 -7.84 15.29
C PRO A 9 -5.45 -7.44 16.35
N ASN A 10 -6.57 -6.87 15.92
CA ASN A 10 -7.69 -6.52 16.80
C ASN A 10 -8.98 -6.48 15.98
N GLN A 11 -10.08 -6.07 16.60
CA GLN A 11 -11.40 -6.12 15.97
C GLN A 11 -11.60 -5.14 14.83
N LEU A 12 -10.80 -4.10 14.76
CA LEU A 12 -10.98 -3.01 13.78
C LEU A 12 -9.90 -2.94 12.71
N GLU A 13 -8.83 -3.74 12.83
CA GLU A 13 -7.68 -3.58 11.95
C GLU A 13 -7.33 -4.83 11.16
N ILE A 14 -6.79 -4.59 9.97
CA ILE A 14 -6.09 -5.59 9.16
C ILE A 14 -4.65 -5.10 9.09
N ARG A 15 -3.68 -5.99 9.28
CA ARG A 15 -2.26 -5.65 9.18
C ARG A 15 -1.61 -6.51 8.11
N VAL A 16 -0.91 -5.85 7.20
CA VAL A 16 -0.13 -6.50 6.14
C VAL A 16 1.33 -6.19 6.39
N GLU A 17 2.17 -7.22 6.40
CA GLU A 17 3.60 -7.06 6.64
C GLU A 17 4.40 -7.78 5.56
N ARG A 18 5.49 -7.16 5.12
CA ARG A 18 6.38 -7.76 4.13
C ARG A 18 7.75 -7.11 4.19
N ILE A 19 8.80 -7.93 3.96
CA ILE A 19 10.17 -7.42 3.81
C ILE A 19 10.49 -7.36 2.32
N PHE A 20 11.00 -6.19 1.88
CA PHE A 20 11.46 -5.97 0.51
C PHE A 20 12.98 -5.88 0.48
N ASP A 21 13.60 -6.42 -0.58
CA ASP A 21 15.06 -6.35 -0.78
C ASP A 21 15.48 -5.05 -1.44
N ALA A 22 15.22 -3.95 -0.76
CA ALA A 22 15.60 -2.62 -1.24
C ALA A 22 15.61 -1.65 -0.06
N PRO A 23 16.41 -0.57 -0.11
CA PRO A 23 16.36 0.48 0.90
C PRO A 23 14.98 1.14 0.91
N ARG A 24 14.58 1.65 2.06
CA ARG A 24 13.23 2.22 2.20
C ARG A 24 12.97 3.44 1.31
N THR A 25 14.01 4.17 0.92
CA THR A 25 13.85 5.26 -0.03
C THR A 25 13.32 4.76 -1.38
N HIS A 26 13.79 3.60 -1.84
CA HIS A 26 13.32 2.98 -3.07
C HIS A 26 11.90 2.43 -2.90
N VAL A 27 11.62 1.76 -1.78
CA VAL A 27 10.30 1.19 -1.52
C VAL A 27 9.25 2.29 -1.45
N PHE A 28 9.52 3.36 -0.70
CA PHE A 28 8.63 4.50 -0.60
C PHE A 28 8.37 5.12 -1.98
N SER A 29 9.42 5.28 -2.77
CA SER A 29 9.34 5.86 -4.10
C SER A 29 8.44 5.05 -5.04
N VAL A 30 8.62 3.72 -5.05
CA VAL A 30 7.81 2.83 -5.91
C VAL A 30 6.33 2.89 -5.52
N LEU A 31 6.04 2.93 -4.22
CA LEU A 31 4.66 2.94 -3.74
C LEU A 31 3.96 4.28 -3.95
N THR A 32 4.69 5.35 -4.14
CA THR A 32 4.12 6.70 -4.26
C THR A 32 4.33 7.36 -5.62
N ASP A 33 4.94 6.67 -6.57
CA ASP A 33 5.17 7.21 -7.91
C ASP A 33 3.94 6.97 -8.79
N PRO A 34 3.27 8.03 -9.25
CA PRO A 34 2.08 7.87 -10.11
C PRO A 34 2.35 7.07 -11.38
N ALA A 35 3.55 7.15 -11.93
CA ALA A 35 3.91 6.43 -13.14
C ALA A 35 3.98 4.92 -12.90
N LEU A 36 4.23 4.48 -11.67
CA LEU A 36 4.38 3.08 -11.33
C LEU A 36 3.11 2.45 -10.74
N ILE A 37 2.17 3.26 -10.27
CA ILE A 37 0.91 2.76 -9.68
C ILE A 37 0.23 1.73 -10.58
N PRO A 38 0.03 1.99 -11.90
CA PRO A 38 -0.64 1.00 -12.75
C PRO A 38 0.11 -0.32 -12.86
N GLU A 39 1.42 -0.32 -12.63
CA GLU A 39 2.23 -1.51 -12.79
C GLU A 39 2.12 -2.48 -11.62
N TRP A 40 1.75 -2.02 -10.43
CA TRP A 40 1.61 -2.92 -9.29
C TRP A 40 0.17 -3.01 -8.76
N TRP A 41 -0.67 -2.01 -9.01
CA TRP A 41 -2.08 -2.05 -8.60
C TRP A 41 -2.91 -3.06 -9.41
N GLY A 42 -2.59 -3.23 -10.69
CA GLY A 42 -3.25 -4.19 -11.56
C GLY A 42 -3.58 -3.62 -12.93
N ASP A 43 -3.84 -4.52 -13.86
CA ASP A 43 -4.13 -4.17 -15.24
C ASP A 43 -5.35 -3.26 -15.34
N GLY A 44 -5.25 -2.23 -16.17
CA GLY A 44 -6.34 -1.30 -16.39
C GLY A 44 -6.42 -0.16 -15.39
N THR A 45 -5.49 -0.09 -14.44
CA THR A 45 -5.45 1.02 -13.48
C THR A 45 -4.95 2.29 -14.16
N VAL A 46 -5.70 3.38 -13.99
CA VAL A 46 -5.33 4.70 -14.52
C VAL A 46 -5.30 5.69 -13.36
N VAL A 47 -4.20 6.39 -13.19
CA VAL A 47 -4.06 7.42 -12.17
C VAL A 47 -4.63 8.73 -12.72
N GLU A 48 -5.75 9.17 -12.17
CA GLU A 48 -6.37 10.45 -12.57
C GLU A 48 -5.78 11.60 -11.77
N GLU A 49 -5.45 11.35 -10.51
CA GLU A 49 -4.88 12.35 -9.62
C GLU A 49 -4.04 11.63 -8.58
N MET A 50 -2.88 12.20 -8.26
CA MET A 50 -2.07 11.71 -7.14
C MET A 50 -1.15 12.82 -6.68
N ASP A 51 -1.53 13.52 -5.62
CA ASP A 51 -0.78 14.64 -5.05
C ASP A 51 -0.23 14.21 -3.70
N VAL A 52 1.00 13.69 -3.69
CA VAL A 52 1.60 13.06 -2.51
C VAL A 52 2.18 14.13 -1.59
N ARG A 53 1.30 14.77 -0.82
CA ARG A 53 1.65 15.75 0.21
C ARG A 53 0.52 15.77 1.23
N PRO A 54 0.76 16.24 2.47
CA PRO A 54 -0.32 16.35 3.46
C PRO A 54 -1.46 17.23 2.91
N GLY A 55 -2.66 16.70 2.94
CA GLY A 55 -3.85 17.36 2.39
C GLY A 55 -4.07 17.14 0.91
N GLY A 56 -3.12 16.51 0.20
CA GLY A 56 -3.30 16.16 -1.21
C GLY A 56 -4.25 14.99 -1.39
N SER A 57 -4.78 14.84 -2.60
CA SER A 57 -5.77 13.81 -2.92
C SER A 57 -5.21 12.82 -3.94
N TYR A 58 -5.81 11.63 -3.98
CA TYR A 58 -5.53 10.68 -5.05
C TYR A 58 -6.83 10.07 -5.56
N ARG A 59 -6.82 9.70 -6.85
CA ARG A 59 -7.97 9.07 -7.51
C ARG A 59 -7.48 8.18 -8.63
N PHE A 60 -7.84 6.90 -8.54
CA PHE A 60 -7.48 5.90 -9.55
C PHE A 60 -8.74 5.25 -10.13
N GLN A 61 -8.75 5.04 -11.44
CA GLN A 61 -9.72 4.16 -12.07
C GLN A 61 -9.12 2.76 -12.07
N THR A 62 -9.83 1.77 -11.57
CA THR A 62 -9.35 0.39 -11.54
C THR A 62 -10.37 -0.52 -12.23
N ALA A 63 -9.96 -1.78 -12.45
CA ALA A 63 -10.86 -2.79 -13.01
C ALA A 63 -12.13 -2.99 -12.17
N PHE A 64 -12.07 -2.65 -10.89
CA PHE A 64 -13.20 -2.83 -9.96
C PHE A 64 -13.90 -1.53 -9.60
N GLY A 65 -13.53 -0.42 -10.24
CA GLY A 65 -14.14 0.88 -10.01
C GLY A 65 -13.16 1.92 -9.55
N VAL A 66 -13.70 3.04 -9.06
CA VAL A 66 -12.89 4.19 -8.62
C VAL A 66 -12.41 3.98 -7.20
N VAL A 67 -11.12 4.25 -6.98
CA VAL A 67 -10.50 4.26 -5.65
C VAL A 67 -10.01 5.69 -5.42
N GLU A 68 -10.37 6.29 -4.30
CA GLU A 68 -9.96 7.66 -3.99
C GLU A 68 -9.78 7.89 -2.50
N GLY A 69 -9.01 8.92 -2.17
CA GLY A 69 -8.76 9.30 -0.80
C GLY A 69 -7.87 10.52 -0.69
N GLU A 70 -7.41 10.79 0.53
CA GLU A 70 -6.54 11.90 0.87
C GLU A 70 -5.31 11.43 1.61
N PHE A 71 -4.18 12.12 1.37
CA PHE A 71 -2.98 11.92 2.19
C PHE A 71 -3.09 12.77 3.44
N ARG A 72 -2.96 12.13 4.60
CA ARG A 72 -3.03 12.80 5.91
C ARG A 72 -1.66 13.13 6.45
N GLU A 73 -0.69 12.24 6.22
CA GLU A 73 0.69 12.41 6.66
C GLU A 73 1.61 11.86 5.58
N VAL A 74 2.63 12.61 5.22
CA VAL A 74 3.63 12.18 4.24
C VAL A 74 4.99 12.52 4.82
N ASP A 75 5.70 11.50 5.30
CA ASP A 75 7.01 11.66 5.94
C ASP A 75 8.00 10.66 5.29
N PRO A 76 8.52 11.01 4.09
CA PRO A 76 9.42 10.10 3.37
C PRO A 76 10.76 9.97 4.07
N PRO A 77 11.35 8.80 4.08
CA PRO A 77 10.83 7.51 3.60
C PRO A 77 10.24 6.65 4.73
N GLU A 78 9.79 7.26 5.82
CA GLU A 78 9.45 6.56 7.05
C GLU A 78 7.98 6.19 7.16
N ARG A 79 7.08 7.09 6.73
CA ARG A 79 5.65 6.93 7.06
C ARG A 79 4.75 7.61 6.06
N LEU A 80 3.63 6.96 5.77
CA LEU A 80 2.58 7.50 4.92
C LEU A 80 1.23 7.15 5.56
N VAL A 81 0.36 8.13 5.75
CA VAL A 81 -1.00 7.92 6.25
C VAL A 81 -1.97 8.48 5.24
N GLN A 82 -2.94 7.66 4.83
CA GLN A 82 -3.92 8.06 3.83
C GLN A 82 -5.28 7.46 4.13
N THR A 83 -6.33 8.13 3.70
CA THR A 83 -7.65 7.53 3.69
C THR A 83 -7.77 6.66 2.43
N PHE A 84 -8.58 5.61 2.50
CA PHE A 84 -8.79 4.70 1.39
C PHE A 84 -10.23 4.22 1.48
N GLN A 85 -11.09 4.77 0.63
CA GLN A 85 -12.51 4.41 0.66
C GLN A 85 -13.08 4.62 2.07
N ASN A 86 -13.37 3.52 2.77
CA ASN A 86 -14.03 3.56 4.08
C ASN A 86 -13.08 3.33 5.26
N HIS A 87 -11.77 3.44 5.07
CA HIS A 87 -10.82 3.17 6.16
C HIS A 87 -9.59 4.05 6.08
N LEU A 88 -8.79 4.00 7.14
CA LEU A 88 -7.51 4.71 7.22
C LEU A 88 -6.39 3.70 7.02
N GLN A 89 -5.45 4.03 6.14
CA GLN A 89 -4.25 3.22 5.92
C GLN A 89 -3.03 3.93 6.44
N THR A 90 -2.22 3.21 7.22
CA THR A 90 -0.92 3.68 7.70
C THR A 90 0.13 2.74 7.16
N LEU A 91 1.10 3.29 6.44
CA LEU A 91 2.25 2.54 5.95
C LEU A 91 3.48 3.00 6.70
N GLU A 92 4.19 2.05 7.31
CA GLU A 92 5.41 2.32 8.07
C GLU A 92 6.55 1.52 7.46
N PHE A 93 7.67 2.19 7.22
CA PHE A 93 8.82 1.64 6.50
C PHE A 93 9.99 1.56 7.46
N GLU A 94 10.26 0.37 7.99
CA GLU A 94 11.36 0.16 8.93
C GLU A 94 12.65 -0.07 8.16
N ASP A 95 13.69 0.69 8.50
CA ASP A 95 15.00 0.60 7.87
C ASP A 95 15.76 -0.61 8.41
N LEU A 96 16.00 -1.59 7.56
CA LEU A 96 16.81 -2.77 7.86
C LEU A 96 18.14 -2.75 7.08
N GLY A 97 18.59 -1.55 6.68
CA GLY A 97 19.78 -1.39 5.86
C GLY A 97 19.46 -1.51 4.39
N GLU A 98 19.87 -2.60 3.76
CA GLU A 98 19.56 -2.84 2.34
C GLU A 98 18.16 -3.44 2.14
N GLN A 99 17.46 -3.69 3.23
CA GLN A 99 16.09 -4.20 3.20
C GLN A 99 15.15 -3.26 3.94
N THR A 100 13.86 -3.40 3.68
CA THR A 100 12.82 -2.61 4.33
C THR A 100 11.72 -3.53 4.80
N LYS A 101 11.27 -3.34 6.04
CA LYS A 101 10.04 -3.99 6.50
C LYS A 101 8.91 -3.00 6.36
N LEU A 102 7.96 -3.31 5.50
CA LEU A 102 6.73 -2.53 5.34
C LEU A 102 5.65 -3.13 6.24
N THR A 103 5.04 -2.26 7.05
CA THR A 103 3.85 -2.61 7.82
C THR A 103 2.73 -1.69 7.36
N GLN A 104 1.68 -2.28 6.79
CA GLN A 104 0.49 -1.56 6.35
C GLN A 104 -0.65 -1.92 7.30
N THR A 105 -1.20 -0.92 7.97
CA THR A 105 -2.33 -1.10 8.88
C THR A 105 -3.55 -0.42 8.29
N MET A 106 -4.63 -1.18 8.12
CA MET A 106 -5.92 -0.68 7.68
C MET A 106 -6.87 -0.66 8.87
N ARG A 107 -7.34 0.53 9.24
CA ARG A 107 -8.23 0.68 10.39
C ARG A 107 -9.63 1.08 9.94
N PHE A 108 -10.60 0.27 10.34
CA PHE A 108 -12.01 0.44 9.98
C PHE A 108 -12.81 0.98 11.15
N GLU A 109 -13.98 1.51 10.88
CA GLU A 109 -14.86 2.03 11.93
C GLU A 109 -15.61 0.90 12.65
N THR A 110 -15.85 -0.21 11.95
CA THR A 110 -16.57 -1.35 12.51
C THR A 110 -15.89 -2.66 12.18
N THR A 111 -16.13 -3.67 13.01
CA THR A 111 -15.64 -5.03 12.76
C THR A 111 -16.24 -5.61 11.48
N GLU A 112 -17.51 -5.27 11.21
CA GLU A 112 -18.19 -5.73 10.01
C GLU A 112 -17.51 -5.24 8.74
N GLN A 113 -17.11 -3.97 8.70
CA GLN A 113 -16.36 -3.42 7.57
C GLN A 113 -15.03 -4.14 7.38
N ARG A 114 -14.32 -4.41 8.46
CA ARG A 114 -13.06 -5.15 8.42
C ARG A 114 -13.28 -6.55 7.84
N ASP A 115 -14.27 -7.26 8.34
CA ASP A 115 -14.55 -8.63 7.91
C ASP A 115 -14.98 -8.68 6.44
N THR A 116 -15.78 -7.71 6.00
CA THR A 116 -16.19 -7.59 4.60
C THR A 116 -14.98 -7.41 3.70
N THR A 117 -14.04 -6.56 4.10
CA THR A 117 -12.81 -6.32 3.33
C THR A 117 -11.98 -7.60 3.24
N MET A 118 -11.87 -8.36 4.32
CA MET A 118 -11.17 -9.64 4.30
C MET A 118 -11.82 -10.62 3.32
N GLN A 119 -13.14 -10.65 3.28
CA GLN A 119 -13.87 -11.54 2.37
C GLN A 119 -13.69 -11.18 0.90
N TYR A 120 -13.43 -9.92 0.59
CA TYR A 120 -13.21 -9.47 -0.79
C TYR A 120 -11.78 -9.72 -1.29
N GLY A 121 -10.97 -10.48 -0.54
CA GLY A 121 -9.68 -10.94 -1.05
C GLY A 121 -8.53 -10.00 -0.84
N VAL A 122 -8.53 -9.22 0.26
CA VAL A 122 -7.42 -8.32 0.56
C VAL A 122 -6.09 -9.07 0.68
N GLU A 123 -6.11 -10.30 1.19
CA GLU A 123 -4.89 -11.10 1.33
C GLU A 123 -4.27 -11.42 -0.02
N GLU A 124 -5.07 -11.92 -0.95
CA GLU A 124 -4.58 -12.25 -2.29
C GLU A 124 -4.15 -10.99 -3.05
N GLY A 125 -4.91 -9.91 -2.91
CA GLY A 125 -4.56 -8.63 -3.51
C GLY A 125 -3.24 -8.08 -3.00
N ALA A 126 -3.00 -8.17 -1.70
CA ALA A 126 -1.75 -7.72 -1.09
C ALA A 126 -0.57 -8.57 -1.58
N LYS A 127 -0.72 -9.89 -1.59
CA LYS A 127 0.34 -10.79 -2.07
C LYS A 127 0.69 -10.51 -3.53
N SER A 128 -0.31 -10.38 -4.37
CA SER A 128 -0.13 -10.12 -5.80
C SER A 128 0.50 -8.75 -6.06
N GLY A 129 -0.03 -7.71 -5.43
CA GLY A 129 0.47 -6.35 -5.60
C GLY A 129 1.91 -6.19 -5.13
N PHE A 130 2.23 -6.73 -3.96
CA PHE A 130 3.58 -6.62 -3.41
C PHE A 130 4.60 -7.48 -4.15
N ALA A 131 4.17 -8.59 -4.77
CA ALA A 131 5.05 -9.34 -5.67
C ALA A 131 5.44 -8.50 -6.89
N ARG A 132 4.52 -7.70 -7.40
CA ARG A 132 4.81 -6.76 -8.49
C ARG A 132 5.72 -5.63 -8.05
N VAL A 133 5.55 -5.14 -6.82
CA VAL A 133 6.46 -4.15 -6.24
C VAL A 133 7.88 -4.70 -6.18
N ASP A 134 8.05 -5.96 -5.75
CA ASP A 134 9.37 -6.61 -5.74
C ASP A 134 10.00 -6.58 -7.14
N ALA A 135 9.23 -6.93 -8.17
CA ALA A 135 9.73 -6.93 -9.54
C ALA A 135 10.18 -5.54 -9.99
N LEU A 136 9.42 -4.50 -9.62
CA LEU A 136 9.78 -3.13 -9.93
C LEU A 136 11.07 -2.69 -9.22
N LEU A 137 11.22 -3.09 -7.95
CA LEU A 137 12.42 -2.79 -7.18
C LEU A 137 13.66 -3.43 -7.78
N GLN A 138 13.53 -4.65 -8.30
CA GLN A 138 14.63 -5.34 -8.97
C GLN A 138 15.05 -4.63 -10.26
N LYS A 139 14.11 -4.08 -11.00
CA LYS A 139 14.41 -3.29 -12.21
C LYS A 139 15.16 -2.01 -11.87
N ILE A 140 14.80 -1.35 -10.78
CA ILE A 140 15.45 -0.12 -10.35
C ILE A 140 16.89 -0.40 -9.91
N ALA A 141 17.13 -1.53 -9.25
CA ALA A 141 18.44 -1.91 -8.76
C ALA A 141 19.37 -2.40 -9.87
N ALA A 142 18.84 -2.82 -10.98
CA ALA A 142 19.64 -3.39 -12.10
C ALA A 142 20.45 -2.35 -12.85
#